data_f35a70b2b77b7fe40a39c73875860201
#
_entry.id   f35a70b2b77b7fe40a39c73875860201
#
_cell.length_a   1.000
_cell.length_b   1.000
_cell.length_c   1.000
_cell.angle_alpha   90.00
_cell.angle_beta   90.00
_cell.angle_gamma   90.00
#
_symmetry.space_group_name_H-M   'P 1'
#
loop_
_entity.id
_entity.type
_entity.pdbx_description
1 polymer ?
#
loop_
_entity_poly.entity_id
_entity_poly.type
_entity_poly.pdbx_seq_one_letter_code
_entity_poly.pdbx_strand_id
1 'polypeptide(L)'
;MKAELKAINSPDADLQPGSLEGRDAIAVQFLAGPRGMEGEEPFDLLVCTPRWIAEQVNRTGWIVGRHKLIVDRIDLDAVTQYLRGYIAGLDEPSWPELAAKLGRIGMWEFEDYRDRG
;
A
#
# COMPACT_ATOMS: atom_id res chain seq x y z
N MET A 1 -19.32 7.18 -4.38
CA MET A 1 -18.91 6.07 -3.51
C MET A 1 -17.58 6.40 -2.85
N LYS A 2 -17.51 6.24 -1.56
CA LYS A 2 -16.29 6.43 -0.78
C LYS A 2 -15.70 5.09 -0.38
N ALA A 3 -14.40 5.07 -0.11
CA ALA A 3 -13.70 3.90 0.38
C ALA A 3 -13.16 4.16 1.79
N GLU A 4 -12.81 3.08 2.48
CA GLU A 4 -12.15 3.18 3.79
C GLU A 4 -11.09 2.09 3.93
N LEU A 5 -10.08 2.39 4.75
CA LEU A 5 -9.07 1.42 5.15
C LEU A 5 -9.70 0.48 6.18
N LYS A 6 -9.73 -0.82 5.86
CA LYS A 6 -10.32 -1.84 6.73
C LYS A 6 -9.29 -2.48 7.65
N ALA A 7 -8.07 -2.70 7.15
CA ALA A 7 -7.00 -3.32 7.92
C ALA A 7 -5.65 -3.05 7.26
N ILE A 8 -4.59 -3.25 8.02
CA ILE A 8 -3.22 -3.20 7.55
C ILE A 8 -2.44 -4.31 8.23
N ASN A 9 -1.63 -5.03 7.46
CA ASN A 9 -0.79 -6.11 7.98
C ASN A 9 0.48 -6.25 7.15
N SER A 10 1.41 -7.07 7.62
CA SER A 10 2.63 -7.38 6.88
C SER A 10 2.90 -8.88 6.92
N PRO A 11 3.18 -9.51 5.75
CA PRO A 11 3.59 -10.90 5.73
C PRO A 11 5.02 -11.10 6.26
N ASP A 12 5.82 -10.03 6.33
CA ASP A 12 7.25 -10.11 6.66
C ASP A 12 7.55 -9.84 8.13
N ALA A 13 6.64 -9.21 8.84
CA ALA A 13 6.92 -8.75 10.20
C ALA A 13 5.67 -8.61 11.02
N ASP A 14 5.86 -8.72 12.34
CA ASP A 14 4.85 -8.34 13.30
C ASP A 14 4.80 -6.81 13.36
N LEU A 15 3.60 -6.23 13.24
CA LEU A 15 3.42 -4.78 13.25
C LEU A 15 3.24 -4.22 14.67
N GLN A 16 3.79 -4.90 15.67
CA GLN A 16 3.78 -4.41 17.05
C GLN A 16 4.74 -3.21 17.21
N PRO A 17 4.46 -2.30 18.15
CA PRO A 17 5.37 -1.19 18.42
C PRO A 17 6.80 -1.67 18.69
N GLY A 18 7.77 -1.05 18.05
CA GLY A 18 9.18 -1.36 18.22
C GLY A 18 9.71 -2.46 17.30
N SER A 19 8.85 -3.29 16.71
CA SER A 19 9.28 -4.39 15.85
C SER A 19 9.85 -3.91 14.51
N LEU A 20 9.56 -2.67 14.11
CA LEU A 20 10.00 -2.10 12.84
C LEU A 20 11.25 -1.23 12.97
N GLU A 21 11.76 -1.06 14.19
CA GLU A 21 12.92 -0.21 14.42
C GLU A 21 14.15 -0.74 13.68
N GLY A 22 14.84 0.16 12.96
CA GLY A 22 16.03 -0.18 12.21
C GLY A 22 15.78 -0.84 10.85
N ARG A 23 14.54 -1.08 10.50
CA ARG A 23 14.23 -1.64 9.18
C ARG A 23 14.21 -0.55 8.11
N ASP A 24 14.74 -0.88 6.93
CA ASP A 24 14.76 0.01 5.77
C ASP A 24 13.70 -0.32 4.73
N ALA A 25 13.08 -1.49 4.83
CA ALA A 25 11.98 -1.88 3.95
C ALA A 25 11.07 -2.90 4.64
N ILE A 26 9.78 -2.81 4.35
CA ILE A 26 8.79 -3.76 4.84
C ILE A 26 7.66 -3.88 3.81
N ALA A 27 7.28 -5.12 3.49
CA ALA A 27 6.08 -5.36 2.70
C ALA A 27 4.85 -5.14 3.58
N VAL A 28 3.89 -4.39 3.06
CA VAL A 28 2.64 -4.08 3.75
C VAL A 28 1.50 -4.45 2.83
N GLN A 29 0.48 -5.07 3.39
CA GLN A 29 -0.79 -5.26 2.70
C GLN A 29 -1.84 -4.44 3.41
N PHE A 30 -2.55 -3.59 2.68
CA PHE A 30 -3.71 -2.92 3.24
C PHE A 30 -4.98 -3.43 2.58
N LEU A 31 -6.02 -3.54 3.39
CA LEU A 31 -7.34 -3.96 2.94
C LEU A 31 -8.23 -2.73 2.87
N ALA A 32 -8.83 -2.49 1.73
CA ALA A 32 -9.72 -1.36 1.53
C ALA A 32 -11.01 -1.83 0.89
N GLY A 33 -12.10 -1.19 1.25
CA GLY A 33 -13.41 -1.51 0.72
C GLY A 33 -14.35 -0.32 0.76
N PRO A 34 -15.59 -0.50 0.29
CA PRO A 34 -16.57 0.57 0.33
C PRO A 34 -16.85 1.00 1.78
N ARG A 35 -16.88 2.32 2.00
CA ARG A 35 -17.09 2.86 3.33
C ARG A 35 -18.50 2.52 3.84
N GLY A 36 -18.57 1.98 5.06
CA GLY A 36 -19.84 1.63 5.70
C GLY A 36 -20.50 0.39 5.14
N MET A 37 -19.84 -0.35 4.27
CA MET A 37 -20.38 -1.56 3.65
C MET A 37 -19.42 -2.72 3.87
N GLU A 38 -19.93 -3.94 3.74
CA GLU A 38 -19.10 -5.13 3.79
C GLU A 38 -18.26 -5.24 2.51
N GLY A 39 -17.18 -5.99 2.61
CA GLY A 39 -16.28 -6.23 1.50
C GLY A 39 -14.99 -5.46 1.62
N GLU A 40 -13.92 -6.09 1.15
CA GLU A 40 -12.60 -5.50 1.12
C GLU A 40 -11.74 -6.24 0.10
N GLU A 41 -10.76 -5.54 -0.43
CA GLU A 41 -9.78 -6.12 -1.33
C GLU A 41 -8.38 -5.77 -0.88
N PRO A 42 -7.39 -6.66 -1.12
CA PRO A 42 -6.01 -6.42 -0.73
C PRO A 42 -5.24 -5.62 -1.76
N PHE A 43 -4.36 -4.76 -1.23
CA PHE A 43 -3.43 -3.97 -2.02
C PHE A 43 -2.04 -4.12 -1.41
N ASP A 44 -1.05 -4.48 -2.21
CA ASP A 44 0.30 -4.73 -1.73
C ASP A 44 1.18 -3.50 -1.96
N LEU A 45 1.91 -3.10 -0.93
CA LEU A 45 2.71 -1.89 -0.90
C LEU A 45 4.06 -2.19 -0.25
N LEU A 46 5.14 -1.72 -0.84
CA LEU A 46 6.43 -1.73 -0.16
C LEU A 46 6.69 -0.37 0.46
N VAL A 47 6.86 -0.35 1.77
CA VAL A 47 7.29 0.84 2.50
C VAL A 47 8.80 0.75 2.66
N CYS A 48 9.53 1.75 2.18
CA CYS A 48 10.99 1.68 2.17
C CYS A 48 11.62 3.06 2.33
N THR A 49 12.91 3.07 2.70
CA THR A 49 13.67 4.30 2.88
C THR A 49 14.51 4.60 1.64
N PRO A 50 14.98 5.86 1.46
CA PRO A 50 15.92 6.17 0.39
C PRO A 50 17.19 5.32 0.46
N ARG A 51 17.65 4.93 1.64
CA ARG A 51 18.80 4.05 1.80
C ARG A 51 18.55 2.70 1.14
N TRP A 52 17.39 2.11 1.39
CA TRP A 52 17.02 0.83 0.77
C TRP A 52 17.02 0.93 -0.75
N ILE A 53 16.44 2.00 -1.29
CA ILE A 53 16.41 2.24 -2.74
C ILE A 53 17.83 2.37 -3.29
N ALA A 54 18.69 3.13 -2.63
CA ALA A 54 20.09 3.30 -3.06
C ALA A 54 20.83 1.97 -3.07
N GLU A 55 20.63 1.12 -2.07
CA GLU A 55 21.23 -0.21 -2.01
C GLU A 55 20.78 -1.10 -3.17
N GLN A 56 19.47 -1.06 -3.50
CA GLN A 56 18.94 -1.86 -4.60
C GLN A 56 19.50 -1.36 -5.94
N VAL A 57 19.52 -0.07 -6.16
CA VAL A 57 20.07 0.54 -7.37
C VAL A 57 21.56 0.21 -7.52
N ASN A 58 22.30 0.24 -6.42
CA ASN A 58 23.72 -0.14 -6.43
C ASN A 58 23.93 -1.59 -6.84
N ARG A 59 23.05 -2.50 -6.40
CA ARG A 59 23.16 -3.93 -6.68
C ARG A 59 22.75 -4.30 -8.10
N THR A 60 21.70 -3.66 -8.61
CA THR A 60 21.06 -4.09 -9.86
C THR A 60 21.08 -3.01 -10.95
N GLY A 61 21.48 -1.79 -10.62
CA GLY A 61 21.56 -0.68 -11.56
C GLY A 61 20.29 0.15 -11.66
N TRP A 62 19.15 -0.38 -11.22
CA TRP A 62 17.86 0.30 -11.31
C TRP A 62 16.83 -0.40 -10.41
N ILE A 63 15.70 0.27 -10.18
CA ILE A 63 14.54 -0.30 -9.50
C ILE A 63 13.28 0.38 -10.03
N VAL A 64 12.21 -0.41 -10.18
CA VAL A 64 10.91 0.14 -10.54
C VAL A 64 10.27 0.75 -9.29
N GLY A 65 9.91 2.03 -9.36
CA GLY A 65 9.39 2.76 -8.21
C GLY A 65 7.90 2.54 -7.93
N ARG A 66 7.20 1.80 -8.76
CA ARG A 66 5.76 1.61 -8.61
C ARG A 66 5.42 0.84 -7.33
N HIS A 67 4.32 1.23 -6.69
CA HIS A 67 3.80 0.61 -5.46
C HIS A 67 4.79 0.65 -4.29
N LYS A 68 5.56 1.74 -4.21
CA LYS A 68 6.47 1.99 -3.11
C LYS A 68 6.12 3.30 -2.43
N LEU A 69 6.02 3.25 -1.12
CA LEU A 69 5.92 4.46 -0.30
C LEU A 69 7.29 4.71 0.31
N ILE A 70 7.92 5.78 -0.12
CA ILE A 70 9.28 6.12 0.30
C ILE A 70 9.21 7.05 1.50
N VAL A 71 9.79 6.62 2.61
CA VAL A 71 9.72 7.32 3.89
C VAL A 71 11.13 7.52 4.44
N ASP A 72 11.32 8.48 5.32
CA ASP A 72 12.62 8.70 5.97
C ASP A 72 12.93 7.57 6.97
N ARG A 73 11.91 7.07 7.64
CA ARG A 73 12.00 5.90 8.52
C ARG A 73 10.65 5.19 8.52
N ILE A 74 10.67 3.90 8.81
CA ILE A 74 9.44 3.10 8.83
C ILE A 74 8.72 3.32 10.16
N ASP A 75 7.56 3.97 10.08
CA ASP A 75 6.68 4.28 11.20
C ASP A 75 5.26 3.88 10.79
N LEU A 76 4.76 2.81 11.39
CA LEU A 76 3.46 2.25 11.02
C LEU A 76 2.31 3.25 11.20
N ASP A 77 2.34 4.03 12.27
CA ASP A 77 1.30 5.03 12.52
C ASP A 77 1.25 6.07 11.41
N ALA A 78 2.43 6.55 10.99
CA ALA A 78 2.52 7.52 9.90
C ALA A 78 2.03 6.92 8.58
N VAL A 79 2.40 5.67 8.28
CA VAL A 79 1.94 4.96 7.08
C VAL A 79 0.42 4.80 7.11
N THR A 80 -0.13 4.39 8.24
CA THR A 80 -1.57 4.21 8.41
C THR A 80 -2.33 5.52 8.20
N GLN A 81 -1.82 6.61 8.78
CA GLN A 81 -2.44 7.92 8.62
C GLN A 81 -2.39 8.40 7.18
N TYR A 82 -1.27 8.17 6.49
CA TYR A 82 -1.16 8.52 5.08
C TYR A 82 -2.20 7.76 4.26
N LEU A 83 -2.29 6.44 4.46
CA LEU A 83 -3.25 5.60 3.73
C LEU A 83 -4.69 6.05 4.00
N ARG A 84 -5.04 6.30 5.25
CA ARG A 84 -6.38 6.77 5.60
C ARG A 84 -6.71 8.10 4.92
N GLY A 85 -5.77 9.03 4.91
CA GLY A 85 -5.97 10.33 4.27
C GLY A 85 -6.14 10.22 2.77
N TYR A 86 -5.30 9.42 2.11
CA TYR A 86 -5.40 9.20 0.68
C TYR A 86 -6.74 8.54 0.32
N ILE A 87 -7.10 7.48 1.03
CA ILE A 87 -8.33 6.73 0.77
C ILE A 87 -9.56 7.60 1.03
N ALA A 88 -9.56 8.39 2.10
CA ALA A 88 -10.67 9.28 2.44
C ALA A 88 -10.89 10.37 1.40
N GLY A 89 -9.84 10.74 0.66
CA GLY A 89 -9.94 11.75 -0.39
C GLY A 89 -10.54 11.24 -1.70
N LEU A 90 -10.71 9.93 -1.84
CA LEU A 90 -11.25 9.34 -3.06
C LEU A 90 -12.78 9.32 -3.03
N ASP A 91 -13.38 9.64 -4.17
CA ASP A 91 -14.82 9.57 -4.37
C ASP A 91 -15.06 9.26 -5.84
N GLU A 92 -15.58 8.08 -6.12
CA GLU A 92 -15.77 7.62 -7.49
C GLU A 92 -17.17 7.04 -7.66
N PRO A 93 -17.69 6.97 -8.90
CA PRO A 93 -19.04 6.44 -9.12
C PRO A 93 -19.20 4.96 -8.76
N SER A 94 -18.11 4.18 -8.81
CA SER A 94 -18.18 2.73 -8.59
C SER A 94 -16.95 2.22 -7.87
N TRP A 95 -17.06 0.99 -7.32
CA TRP A 95 -15.93 0.33 -6.68
C TRP A 95 -14.77 0.05 -7.66
N PRO A 96 -15.00 -0.45 -8.90
CA PRO A 96 -13.87 -0.64 -9.81
C PRO A 96 -13.07 0.63 -10.08
N GLU A 97 -13.72 1.77 -10.14
CA GLU A 97 -13.04 3.05 -10.32
C GLU A 97 -12.26 3.47 -9.08
N LEU A 98 -12.83 3.21 -7.89
CA LEU A 98 -12.10 3.42 -6.64
C LEU A 98 -10.86 2.52 -6.57
N ALA A 99 -11.03 1.24 -6.88
CA ALA A 99 -9.93 0.28 -6.85
C ALA A 99 -8.81 0.66 -7.83
N ALA A 100 -9.15 1.18 -9.00
CA ALA A 100 -8.17 1.65 -9.96
C ALA A 100 -7.32 2.80 -9.37
N LYS A 101 -7.93 3.69 -8.60
CA LYS A 101 -7.20 4.78 -7.94
C LYS A 101 -6.38 4.30 -6.75
N LEU A 102 -6.90 3.35 -5.99
CA LEU A 102 -6.13 2.70 -4.92
C LEU A 102 -4.90 1.97 -5.50
N GLY A 103 -5.04 1.43 -6.70
CA GLY A 103 -3.97 0.75 -7.42
C GLY A 103 -2.77 1.64 -7.78
N ARG A 104 -2.91 2.97 -7.65
CA ARG A 104 -1.80 3.89 -7.83
C ARG A 104 -0.78 3.81 -6.69
N ILE A 105 -1.24 3.40 -5.51
CA ILE A 105 -0.38 3.29 -4.33
C ILE A 105 0.01 1.85 -4.07
N GLY A 106 -0.96 0.94 -4.08
CA GLY A 106 -0.73 -0.46 -3.78
C GLY A 106 -1.11 -1.33 -4.96
N MET A 107 -0.38 -2.44 -5.14
CA MET A 107 -0.68 -3.35 -6.23
C MET A 107 -1.99 -4.08 -5.95
N TRP A 108 -2.97 -3.86 -6.81
CA TRP A 108 -4.26 -4.52 -6.76
C TRP A 108 -4.19 -5.83 -7.55
N GLU A 109 -4.65 -6.91 -6.95
CA GLU A 109 -4.64 -8.25 -7.56
C GLU A 109 -5.27 -8.28 -8.95
N PHE A 110 -6.30 -7.47 -9.17
CA PHE A 110 -7.02 -7.43 -10.44
C PHE A 110 -6.54 -6.31 -11.38
N GLU A 111 -5.42 -5.68 -11.07
CA GLU A 111 -4.81 -4.72 -11.99
C GLU A 111 -4.48 -5.45 -13.30
N ASP A 112 -4.85 -4.86 -14.42
CA ASP A 112 -4.69 -5.45 -15.74
C ASP A 112 -5.49 -6.74 -15.96
N TYR A 113 -6.38 -7.09 -15.02
CA TYR A 113 -7.26 -8.25 -15.20
C TYR A 113 -8.18 -8.03 -16.40
N ARG A 114 -8.24 -9.03 -17.25
CA ARG A 114 -9.14 -9.04 -18.39
C ARG A 114 -9.99 -10.31 -18.34
N ASP A 115 -11.30 -10.10 -18.37
CA ASP A 115 -12.22 -11.21 -18.46
C ASP A 115 -12.12 -11.84 -19.86
N ARG A 116 -11.85 -13.13 -19.89
CA ARG A 116 -11.76 -13.89 -21.13
C ARG A 116 -13.04 -14.70 -21.42
N GLY A 117 -14.04 -14.49 -20.60
CA GLY A 117 -15.32 -15.20 -20.67
C GLY A 117 -16.17 -14.92 -21.90
#